data_38a8f973260c7b3b6e27c478761284c3
#
_entry.id   38a8f973260c7b3b6e27c478761284c3
#
_cell.length_a   1.000
_cell.length_b   1.000
_cell.length_c   1.000
_cell.angle_alpha   90.00
_cell.angle_beta   90.00
_cell.angle_gamma   90.00
#
_symmetry.space_group_name_H-M   'P 1'
#
loop_
_entity.id
_entity.type
_entity.pdbx_description
1 polymer ?
#
loop_
_entity_poly.entity_id
_entity_poly.type
_entity_poly.pdbx_seq_one_letter_code
_entity_poly.pdbx_strand_id
1 'polypeptide(L)'
;MDKDSRIYVAGHRGMAGGAVCRALQAQGFRRIVTRTHAELDLCRQGEVERFFAEERPEYVFHCAARVGGIAANAEAPADFLYENMMLEMNVIHAAWRYGCRKLLFLGSSCIYPREAPQPMPERCLLSGPLEKSNEAYALAKISGLKYCAYLRQQYGADFISVMPTNLYGTGDSYHPAHSHVLPALIRRFHEAKAAGLPEVVCWGTGRALREFLYADDLAEACLFLMRSYSGEEPVNIGTGEELSIGELAEKIAHMVGFGGRIRWDSSKPDGTPRKLLDLTSLHALGWKARISLDEGLPLAYADFLNGPGRAER
;
A
#
# COMPACT_ATOMS: atom_id res chain seq x y z
N MET A 1 -16.17 -2.33 16.13
CA MET A 1 -16.37 -0.91 15.77
C MET A 1 -17.86 -0.66 15.63
N ASP A 2 -18.38 0.33 16.35
CA ASP A 2 -19.75 0.80 16.25
C ASP A 2 -19.89 1.81 15.10
N LYS A 3 -21.09 1.96 14.50
CA LYS A 3 -21.33 2.88 13.38
C LYS A 3 -21.14 4.37 13.75
N ASP A 4 -21.25 4.70 15.03
CA ASP A 4 -21.04 6.03 15.57
C ASP A 4 -19.67 6.25 16.19
N SER A 5 -18.79 5.24 16.17
CA SER A 5 -17.41 5.37 16.62
C SER A 5 -16.66 6.41 15.79
N ARG A 6 -15.83 7.23 16.46
CA ARG A 6 -14.96 8.19 15.78
C ARG A 6 -13.75 7.48 15.19
N ILE A 7 -13.64 7.47 13.87
CA ILE A 7 -12.62 6.75 13.12
C ILE A 7 -11.75 7.76 12.39
N TYR A 8 -10.46 7.78 12.66
CA TYR A 8 -9.49 8.57 11.91
C TYR A 8 -8.84 7.73 10.81
N VAL A 9 -8.86 8.25 9.58
CA VAL A 9 -8.15 7.65 8.44
C VAL A 9 -7.03 8.58 8.02
N ALA A 10 -5.80 8.28 8.45
CA ALA A 10 -4.62 8.99 8.01
C ALA A 10 -4.26 8.59 6.57
N GLY A 11 -4.01 9.55 5.70
CA GLY A 11 -3.70 9.29 4.29
C GLY A 11 -4.92 9.04 3.40
N HIS A 12 -6.09 9.57 3.75
CA HIS A 12 -7.37 9.39 3.04
C HIS A 12 -7.37 9.83 1.57
N ARG A 13 -6.43 10.67 1.14
CA ARG A 13 -6.28 11.12 -0.26
C ARG A 13 -5.45 10.14 -1.12
N GLY A 14 -4.73 9.22 -0.51
CA GLY A 14 -4.02 8.15 -1.21
C GLY A 14 -4.95 6.99 -1.58
N MET A 15 -4.47 6.09 -2.43
CA MET A 15 -5.22 4.90 -2.90
C MET A 15 -5.77 4.07 -1.74
N ALA A 16 -4.90 3.59 -0.84
CA ALA A 16 -5.30 2.74 0.27
C ALA A 16 -6.23 3.44 1.27
N GLY A 17 -5.88 4.65 1.73
CA GLY A 17 -6.72 5.41 2.66
C GLY A 17 -8.05 5.84 2.05
N GLY A 18 -8.07 6.17 0.77
CA GLY A 18 -9.29 6.47 0.01
C GLY A 18 -10.22 5.24 -0.09
N ALA A 19 -9.66 4.06 -0.35
CA ALA A 19 -10.42 2.81 -0.37
C ALA A 19 -11.01 2.49 1.02
N VAL A 20 -10.23 2.67 2.10
CA VAL A 20 -10.73 2.51 3.48
C VAL A 20 -11.89 3.47 3.77
N CYS A 21 -11.79 4.74 3.34
CA CYS A 21 -12.89 5.70 3.51
C CYS A 21 -14.15 5.25 2.76
N ARG A 22 -14.03 4.82 1.50
CA ARG A 22 -15.16 4.29 0.71
C ARG A 22 -15.81 3.08 1.40
N ALA A 23 -14.99 2.12 1.85
CA ALA A 23 -15.48 0.92 2.53
C ALA A 23 -16.19 1.25 3.87
N LEU A 24 -15.67 2.19 4.66
CA LEU A 24 -16.31 2.67 5.88
C LEU A 24 -17.66 3.34 5.58
N GLN A 25 -17.72 4.21 4.59
CA GLN A 25 -18.93 4.89 4.15
C GLN A 25 -20.00 3.91 3.67
N ALA A 26 -19.61 2.97 2.79
CA ALA A 26 -20.50 1.92 2.28
C ALA A 26 -21.07 1.03 3.38
N GLN A 27 -20.32 0.82 4.47
CA GLN A 27 -20.79 0.08 5.63
C GLN A 27 -21.56 0.95 6.62
N GLY A 28 -21.80 2.22 6.33
CA GLY A 28 -22.66 3.11 7.14
C GLY A 28 -21.99 3.68 8.40
N PHE A 29 -20.65 3.76 8.45
CA PHE A 29 -19.97 4.51 9.51
C PHE A 29 -20.15 6.02 9.29
N ARG A 30 -20.52 6.74 10.36
CA ARG A 30 -20.98 8.14 10.27
C ARG A 30 -19.95 9.18 10.69
N ARG A 31 -18.94 8.78 11.48
CA ARG A 31 -17.97 9.70 12.09
C ARG A 31 -16.54 9.39 11.61
N ILE A 32 -16.34 9.52 10.30
CA ILE A 32 -15.03 9.34 9.66
C ILE A 32 -14.32 10.69 9.69
N VAL A 33 -13.21 10.78 10.42
CA VAL A 33 -12.35 11.96 10.51
C VAL A 33 -11.19 11.81 9.53
N THR A 34 -10.94 12.85 8.77
CA THR A 34 -9.81 12.92 7.83
C THR A 34 -9.15 14.29 7.90
N ARG A 35 -7.87 14.39 7.58
CA ARG A 35 -7.13 15.65 7.43
C ARG A 35 -6.21 15.55 6.22
N THR A 36 -6.19 16.59 5.43
CA THR A 36 -5.19 16.74 4.36
C THR A 36 -3.84 17.09 4.95
N HIS A 37 -2.76 16.93 4.18
CA HIS A 37 -1.42 17.33 4.62
C HIS A 37 -1.33 18.83 4.99
N ALA A 38 -2.07 19.68 4.30
CA ALA A 38 -2.11 21.12 4.58
C ALA A 38 -2.85 21.45 5.91
N GLU A 39 -3.79 20.61 6.33
CA GLU A 39 -4.54 20.76 7.60
C GLU A 39 -3.81 20.11 8.79
N LEU A 40 -3.02 19.07 8.53
CA LEU A 40 -2.30 18.31 9.55
C LEU A 40 -1.05 17.67 8.93
N ASP A 41 0.11 18.27 9.18
CA ASP A 41 1.39 17.66 8.83
C ASP A 41 1.77 16.60 9.88
N LEU A 42 1.66 15.33 9.49
CA LEU A 42 1.92 14.20 10.37
C LEU A 42 3.41 14.11 10.81
N CYS A 43 4.32 14.79 10.13
CA CYS A 43 5.71 14.91 10.58
C CYS A 43 5.88 15.89 11.75
N ARG A 44 4.87 16.69 12.06
CA ARG A 44 4.89 17.68 13.15
C ARG A 44 4.26 17.12 14.41
N GLN A 45 5.07 16.58 15.32
CA GLN A 45 4.61 15.95 16.56
C GLN A 45 3.56 16.78 17.31
N GLY A 46 3.83 18.07 17.54
CA GLY A 46 2.91 18.94 18.29
C GLY A 46 1.57 19.16 17.62
N GLU A 47 1.50 19.14 16.28
CA GLU A 47 0.24 19.23 15.54
C GLU A 47 -0.54 17.93 15.67
N VAL A 48 0.12 16.78 15.56
CA VAL A 48 -0.49 15.46 15.73
C VAL A 48 -1.03 15.29 17.15
N GLU A 49 -0.26 15.63 18.18
CA GLU A 49 -0.69 15.56 19.57
C GLU A 49 -1.93 16.45 19.84
N ARG A 50 -1.95 17.67 19.30
CA ARG A 50 -3.11 18.57 19.42
C ARG A 50 -4.35 17.96 18.75
N PHE A 51 -4.20 17.48 17.52
CA PHE A 51 -5.28 16.81 16.79
C PHE A 51 -5.86 15.63 17.57
N PHE A 52 -5.02 14.74 18.09
CA PHE A 52 -5.48 13.59 18.88
C PHE A 52 -6.10 14.00 20.22
N ALA A 53 -5.60 15.07 20.86
CA ALA A 53 -6.19 15.60 22.08
C ALA A 53 -7.60 16.14 21.85
N GLU A 54 -7.85 16.82 20.74
CA GLU A 54 -9.13 17.43 20.37
C GLU A 54 -10.11 16.41 19.80
N GLU A 55 -9.69 15.64 18.80
CA GLU A 55 -10.59 14.72 18.08
C GLU A 55 -10.84 13.41 18.82
N ARG A 56 -9.88 12.94 19.64
CA ARG A 56 -10.04 11.69 20.41
C ARG A 56 -10.56 10.52 19.56
N PRO A 57 -9.92 10.13 18.45
CA PRO A 57 -10.40 9.03 17.64
C PRO A 57 -10.36 7.73 18.43
N GLU A 58 -11.44 6.95 18.35
CA GLU A 58 -11.52 5.64 18.99
C GLU A 58 -10.79 4.57 18.17
N TYR A 59 -10.80 4.72 16.85
CA TYR A 59 -10.15 3.82 15.90
C TYR A 59 -9.31 4.60 14.91
N VAL A 60 -8.16 4.04 14.52
CA VAL A 60 -7.25 4.66 13.57
C VAL A 60 -6.88 3.66 12.48
N PHE A 61 -7.06 4.06 11.22
CA PHE A 61 -6.45 3.42 10.05
C PHE A 61 -5.28 4.28 9.61
N HIS A 62 -4.07 3.82 9.87
CA HIS A 62 -2.86 4.55 9.51
C HIS A 62 -2.34 4.11 8.15
N CYS A 63 -2.87 4.74 7.08
CA CYS A 63 -2.52 4.50 5.69
C CYS A 63 -1.58 5.58 5.11
N ALA A 64 -1.27 6.62 5.88
CA ALA A 64 -0.37 7.67 5.41
C ALA A 64 1.06 7.16 5.29
N ALA A 65 1.70 7.47 4.17
CA ALA A 65 3.12 7.24 3.93
C ALA A 65 3.58 8.07 2.73
N ARG A 66 4.87 8.43 2.70
CA ARG A 66 5.55 8.81 1.47
C ARG A 66 5.89 7.54 0.70
N VAL A 67 5.30 7.35 -0.46
CA VAL A 67 5.47 6.15 -1.29
C VAL A 67 5.96 6.52 -2.69
N GLY A 68 6.61 5.57 -3.36
CA GLY A 68 7.07 5.76 -4.73
C GLY A 68 7.74 4.50 -5.28
N GLY A 69 7.94 4.47 -6.60
CA GLY A 69 8.64 3.39 -7.27
C GLY A 69 10.15 3.35 -6.93
N ILE A 70 10.88 2.43 -7.58
CA ILE A 70 12.32 2.23 -7.37
C ILE A 70 13.11 3.53 -7.60
N ALA A 71 12.80 4.28 -8.66
CA ALA A 71 13.48 5.53 -8.97
C ALA A 71 13.31 6.57 -7.85
N ALA A 72 12.09 6.81 -7.39
CA ALA A 72 11.81 7.77 -6.33
C ALA A 72 12.53 7.42 -5.00
N ASN A 73 12.57 6.14 -4.64
CA ASN A 73 13.30 5.67 -3.46
C ASN A 73 14.82 5.87 -3.59
N ALA A 74 15.37 5.61 -4.78
CA ALA A 74 16.80 5.78 -5.05
C ALA A 74 17.24 7.25 -5.08
N GLU A 75 16.37 8.15 -5.52
CA GLU A 75 16.65 9.59 -5.59
C GLU A 75 16.63 10.30 -4.23
N ALA A 76 15.78 9.85 -3.28
CA ALA A 76 15.57 10.54 -2.02
C ALA A 76 15.51 9.58 -0.79
N PRO A 77 16.49 8.68 -0.59
CA PRO A 77 16.40 7.66 0.46
C PRO A 77 16.33 8.26 1.88
N ALA A 78 17.04 9.35 2.15
CA ALA A 78 17.02 10.01 3.46
C ALA A 78 15.63 10.59 3.77
N ASP A 79 14.98 11.21 2.80
CA ASP A 79 13.64 11.76 2.97
C ASP A 79 12.60 10.65 3.15
N PHE A 80 12.69 9.55 2.37
CA PHE A 80 11.81 8.39 2.55
C PHE A 80 11.91 7.80 3.95
N LEU A 81 13.13 7.69 4.49
CA LEU A 81 13.33 7.21 5.86
C LEU A 81 12.74 8.21 6.86
N TYR A 82 13.18 9.46 6.80
CA TYR A 82 12.85 10.48 7.80
C TYR A 82 11.35 10.76 7.86
N GLU A 83 10.74 11.09 6.73
CA GLU A 83 9.32 11.46 6.70
C GLU A 83 8.44 10.29 7.14
N ASN A 84 8.69 9.07 6.63
CA ASN A 84 7.90 7.91 7.06
C ASN A 84 8.08 7.59 8.54
N MET A 85 9.31 7.61 9.06
CA MET A 85 9.53 7.41 10.49
C MET A 85 8.80 8.46 11.34
N MET A 86 8.90 9.73 10.99
CA MET A 86 8.26 10.80 11.76
C MET A 86 6.74 10.67 11.76
N LEU A 87 6.12 10.52 10.58
CA LEU A 87 4.67 10.43 10.49
C LEU A 87 4.11 9.17 11.19
N GLU A 88 4.82 8.05 11.10
CA GLU A 88 4.43 6.79 11.73
C GLU A 88 4.54 6.86 13.26
N MET A 89 5.71 7.29 13.76
CA MET A 89 5.95 7.42 15.20
C MET A 89 4.99 8.41 15.84
N ASN A 90 4.74 9.56 15.23
CA ASN A 90 3.85 10.57 15.76
C ASN A 90 2.41 10.07 15.86
N VAL A 91 1.87 9.45 14.79
CA VAL A 91 0.49 8.95 14.77
C VAL A 91 0.31 7.78 15.74
N ILE A 92 1.21 6.78 15.72
CA ILE A 92 1.12 5.60 16.59
C ILE A 92 1.23 6.02 18.05
N HIS A 93 2.21 6.88 18.38
CA HIS A 93 2.40 7.36 19.76
C HIS A 93 1.20 8.17 20.25
N ALA A 94 0.70 9.11 19.47
CA ALA A 94 -0.46 9.90 19.84
C ALA A 94 -1.72 9.03 20.00
N ALA A 95 -1.94 8.06 19.11
CA ALA A 95 -3.05 7.11 19.24
C ALA A 95 -3.01 6.38 20.58
N TRP A 96 -1.85 5.88 21.00
CA TRP A 96 -1.68 5.26 22.31
C TRP A 96 -1.88 6.25 23.45
N ARG A 97 -1.21 7.39 23.41
CA ARG A 97 -1.22 8.40 24.48
C ARG A 97 -2.62 8.96 24.75
N TYR A 98 -3.41 9.13 23.71
CA TYR A 98 -4.76 9.70 23.81
C TYR A 98 -5.88 8.65 23.85
N GLY A 99 -5.55 7.38 24.12
CA GLY A 99 -6.50 6.33 24.45
C GLY A 99 -7.30 5.78 23.27
N CYS A 100 -6.70 5.74 22.08
CA CYS A 100 -7.28 5.04 20.95
C CYS A 100 -7.49 3.56 21.30
N ARG A 101 -8.69 3.03 21.04
CA ARG A 101 -9.05 1.65 21.36
C ARG A 101 -8.33 0.65 20.49
N LYS A 102 -8.21 0.98 19.18
CA LYS A 102 -7.50 0.11 18.22
C LYS A 102 -6.94 0.91 17.06
N LEU A 103 -5.72 0.54 16.65
CA LEU A 103 -5.05 1.10 15.48
C LEU A 103 -4.66 -0.02 14.53
N LEU A 104 -4.91 0.17 13.24
CA LEU A 104 -4.34 -0.63 12.16
C LEU A 104 -3.24 0.15 11.46
N PHE A 105 -2.02 -0.37 11.53
CA PHE A 105 -0.86 0.15 10.82
C PHE A 105 -0.71 -0.55 9.47
N LEU A 106 -0.77 0.23 8.39
CA LEU A 106 -0.54 -0.26 7.04
C LEU A 106 0.96 -0.28 6.75
N GLY A 107 1.53 -1.48 6.81
CA GLY A 107 2.91 -1.76 6.43
C GLY A 107 3.08 -1.95 4.92
N SER A 108 4.03 -2.79 4.55
CA SER A 108 4.32 -3.14 3.16
C SER A 108 5.11 -4.45 3.09
N SER A 109 4.92 -5.25 2.04
CA SER A 109 5.72 -6.45 1.78
C SER A 109 7.21 -6.18 1.51
N CYS A 110 7.64 -4.92 1.34
CA CYS A 110 9.07 -4.59 1.21
C CYS A 110 9.88 -4.71 2.50
N ILE A 111 9.23 -4.93 3.64
CA ILE A 111 9.91 -5.20 4.92
C ILE A 111 10.57 -6.58 5.00
N TYR A 112 10.19 -7.48 4.10
CA TYR A 112 10.75 -8.82 4.08
C TYR A 112 12.13 -8.86 3.40
N PRO A 113 13.01 -9.78 3.84
CA PRO A 113 14.32 -9.93 3.22
C PRO A 113 14.22 -10.16 1.71
N ARG A 114 15.22 -9.65 0.99
CA ARG A 114 15.33 -9.85 -0.47
C ARG A 114 15.28 -11.32 -0.87
N GLU A 115 15.96 -12.17 -0.10
CA GLU A 115 16.07 -13.63 -0.32
C GLU A 115 15.10 -14.41 0.59
N ALA A 116 13.96 -13.80 0.96
CA ALA A 116 12.96 -14.50 1.76
C ALA A 116 12.40 -15.73 1.02
N PRO A 117 12.03 -16.80 1.75
CA PRO A 117 11.35 -17.95 1.15
C PRO A 117 10.05 -17.51 0.47
N GLN A 118 9.66 -18.23 -0.56
CA GLN A 118 8.46 -17.90 -1.37
C GLN A 118 7.46 -19.07 -1.32
N PRO A 119 6.20 -18.83 -0.92
CA PRO A 119 5.61 -17.56 -0.44
C PRO A 119 6.24 -17.05 0.86
N MET A 120 6.29 -15.72 1.02
CA MET A 120 6.93 -15.05 2.17
C MET A 120 6.04 -15.10 3.42
N PRO A 121 6.40 -15.87 4.45
CA PRO A 121 5.64 -15.88 5.72
C PRO A 121 6.03 -14.70 6.61
N GLU A 122 5.13 -14.26 7.47
CA GLU A 122 5.35 -13.12 8.39
C GLU A 122 6.58 -13.33 9.29
N ARG A 123 6.87 -14.56 9.70
CA ARG A 123 8.02 -14.92 10.55
C ARG A 123 9.40 -14.68 9.90
N CYS A 124 9.47 -14.43 8.60
CA CYS A 124 10.75 -14.12 7.94
C CYS A 124 11.18 -12.65 8.10
N LEU A 125 10.38 -11.83 8.78
CA LEU A 125 10.75 -10.46 9.10
C LEU A 125 12.09 -10.42 9.86
N LEU A 126 13.02 -9.57 9.38
CA LEU A 126 14.37 -9.39 9.95
C LEU A 126 15.28 -10.64 9.91
N SER A 127 14.96 -11.65 9.11
CA SER A 127 15.79 -12.86 8.97
C SER A 127 16.94 -12.73 7.96
N GLY A 128 17.06 -11.60 7.28
CA GLY A 128 18.11 -11.36 6.27
C GLY A 128 18.13 -9.91 5.76
N PRO A 129 19.04 -9.60 4.82
CA PRO A 129 19.18 -8.26 4.25
C PRO A 129 17.94 -7.83 3.44
N LEU A 130 17.58 -6.55 3.55
CA LEU A 130 16.51 -5.93 2.78
C LEU A 130 16.93 -5.68 1.32
N GLU A 131 15.93 -5.42 0.45
CA GLU A 131 16.17 -4.94 -0.91
C GLU A 131 16.73 -3.51 -0.87
N LYS A 132 17.96 -3.31 -1.37
CA LYS A 132 18.68 -2.04 -1.26
C LYS A 132 17.98 -0.86 -1.93
N SER A 133 17.25 -1.12 -2.99
CA SER A 133 16.58 -0.05 -3.77
C SER A 133 15.45 0.65 -3.01
N ASN A 134 14.93 0.06 -1.93
CA ASN A 134 13.89 0.63 -1.06
C ASN A 134 14.12 0.37 0.43
N GLU A 135 15.36 0.10 0.82
CA GLU A 135 15.75 -0.21 2.20
C GLU A 135 15.32 0.89 3.18
N ALA A 136 15.50 2.15 2.81
CA ALA A 136 15.14 3.30 3.64
C ALA A 136 13.65 3.31 4.00
N TYR A 137 12.79 3.09 3.02
CA TYR A 137 11.34 2.95 3.23
C TYR A 137 11.00 1.71 4.07
N ALA A 138 11.63 0.58 3.77
CA ALA A 138 11.40 -0.67 4.50
C ALA A 138 11.78 -0.54 5.99
N LEU A 139 12.90 0.12 6.32
CA LEU A 139 13.32 0.39 7.69
C LEU A 139 12.29 1.23 8.46
N ALA A 140 11.75 2.28 7.84
CA ALA A 140 10.68 3.05 8.46
C ALA A 140 9.46 2.16 8.76
N LYS A 141 8.98 1.38 7.77
CA LYS A 141 7.84 0.48 7.94
C LYS A 141 8.07 -0.60 9.02
N ILE A 142 9.27 -1.16 9.10
CA ILE A 142 9.66 -2.09 10.18
C ILE A 142 9.57 -1.39 11.54
N SER A 143 10.04 -0.14 11.64
CA SER A 143 10.00 0.62 12.90
C SER A 143 8.57 0.87 13.36
N GLY A 144 7.65 1.28 12.48
CA GLY A 144 6.23 1.47 12.80
C GLY A 144 5.56 0.17 13.25
N LEU A 145 5.80 -0.94 12.52
CA LEU A 145 5.31 -2.26 12.89
C LEU A 145 5.80 -2.68 14.29
N LYS A 146 7.10 -2.60 14.51
CA LYS A 146 7.69 -2.99 15.81
C LYS A 146 7.22 -2.08 16.94
N TYR A 147 6.99 -0.81 16.68
CA TYR A 147 6.46 0.09 17.68
C TYR A 147 5.03 -0.27 18.09
N CYS A 148 4.16 -0.64 17.15
CA CYS A 148 2.84 -1.18 17.46
C CYS A 148 2.92 -2.44 18.34
N ALA A 149 3.81 -3.38 18.01
CA ALA A 149 4.03 -4.61 18.78
C ALA A 149 4.52 -4.31 20.21
N TYR A 150 5.50 -3.42 20.37
CA TYR A 150 6.03 -3.04 21.70
C TYR A 150 5.02 -2.27 22.56
N LEU A 151 4.18 -1.43 21.97
CA LEU A 151 3.08 -0.79 22.71
C LEU A 151 2.05 -1.83 23.19
N ARG A 152 1.81 -2.89 22.41
CA ARG A 152 0.99 -4.01 22.85
C ARG A 152 1.64 -4.76 24.01
N GLN A 153 2.90 -5.14 23.88
CA GLN A 153 3.64 -5.88 24.92
C GLN A 153 3.72 -5.10 26.23
N GLN A 154 4.05 -3.82 26.17
CA GLN A 154 4.32 -3.00 27.33
C GLN A 154 3.06 -2.44 27.99
N TYR A 155 2.06 -2.07 27.19
CA TYR A 155 0.90 -1.31 27.66
C TYR A 155 -0.46 -1.94 27.32
N GLY A 156 -0.48 -3.10 26.64
CA GLY A 156 -1.72 -3.76 26.24
C GLY A 156 -2.48 -3.05 25.12
N ALA A 157 -1.85 -2.14 24.37
CA ALA A 157 -2.50 -1.43 23.26
C ALA A 157 -2.95 -2.41 22.17
N ASP A 158 -4.21 -2.33 21.73
CA ASP A 158 -4.72 -3.17 20.64
C ASP A 158 -4.36 -2.58 19.27
N PHE A 159 -3.06 -2.51 18.99
CA PHE A 159 -2.51 -2.04 17.73
C PHE A 159 -2.06 -3.22 16.90
N ILE A 160 -2.57 -3.31 15.67
CA ILE A 160 -2.29 -4.41 14.73
C ILE A 160 -1.57 -3.86 13.49
N SER A 161 -0.78 -4.71 12.86
CA SER A 161 -0.06 -4.35 11.63
C SER A 161 -0.43 -5.30 10.51
N VAL A 162 -0.59 -4.77 9.29
CA VAL A 162 -0.93 -5.53 8.10
C VAL A 162 0.07 -5.26 6.97
N MET A 163 0.43 -6.30 6.22
CA MET A 163 1.45 -6.26 5.19
C MET A 163 0.81 -6.56 3.83
N PRO A 164 0.38 -5.53 3.09
CA PRO A 164 -0.17 -5.75 1.76
C PRO A 164 0.91 -6.11 0.74
N THR A 165 0.50 -6.89 -0.26
CA THR A 165 1.23 -7.07 -1.51
C THR A 165 1.18 -5.80 -2.37
N ASN A 166 1.57 -5.86 -3.67
CA ASN A 166 1.51 -4.70 -4.53
C ASN A 166 0.05 -4.29 -4.76
N LEU A 167 -0.25 -3.05 -4.43
CA LEU A 167 -1.59 -2.49 -4.56
C LEU A 167 -1.77 -1.80 -5.91
N TYR A 168 -2.99 -1.81 -6.41
CA TYR A 168 -3.43 -1.05 -7.57
C TYR A 168 -4.92 -0.73 -7.48
N GLY A 169 -5.40 0.23 -8.24
CA GLY A 169 -6.83 0.52 -8.34
C GLY A 169 -7.19 1.99 -8.25
N THR A 170 -8.45 2.25 -7.92
CA THR A 170 -8.98 3.61 -7.83
C THR A 170 -8.20 4.48 -6.87
N GLY A 171 -7.69 5.57 -7.40
CA GLY A 171 -6.90 6.50 -6.61
C GLY A 171 -5.41 6.29 -6.66
N ASP A 172 -4.91 5.44 -7.55
CA ASP A 172 -3.48 5.22 -7.76
C ASP A 172 -2.79 6.46 -8.37
N SER A 173 -1.45 6.45 -8.34
CA SER A 173 -0.63 7.49 -8.97
C SER A 173 -0.14 7.00 -10.32
N TYR A 174 -0.44 7.77 -11.36
CA TYR A 174 0.00 7.50 -12.74
C TYR A 174 1.16 8.39 -13.16
N HIS A 175 1.98 8.89 -12.22
CA HIS A 175 3.11 9.76 -12.53
C HIS A 175 4.11 9.05 -13.46
N PRO A 176 4.58 9.71 -14.56
CA PRO A 176 5.38 9.03 -15.59
C PRO A 176 6.70 8.42 -15.11
N ALA A 177 7.33 9.02 -14.08
CA ALA A 177 8.64 8.61 -13.57
C ALA A 177 8.59 7.90 -12.21
N HIS A 178 7.58 8.16 -11.37
CA HIS A 178 7.57 7.75 -9.95
C HIS A 178 6.49 6.75 -9.57
N SER A 179 5.57 6.43 -10.49
CA SER A 179 4.52 5.45 -10.23
C SER A 179 5.04 4.00 -10.13
N HIS A 180 4.24 3.14 -9.53
CA HIS A 180 4.48 1.71 -9.53
C HIS A 180 4.29 1.09 -10.91
N VAL A 181 4.75 -0.15 -11.08
CA VAL A 181 4.80 -0.82 -12.40
C VAL A 181 3.45 -0.90 -13.11
N LEU A 182 2.37 -1.26 -12.41
CA LEU A 182 1.05 -1.46 -13.03
C LEU A 182 0.47 -0.12 -13.55
N PRO A 183 0.34 0.95 -12.74
CA PRO A 183 -0.14 2.23 -13.25
C PRO A 183 0.80 2.84 -14.30
N ALA A 184 2.13 2.63 -14.21
CA ALA A 184 3.06 3.05 -15.24
C ALA A 184 2.80 2.37 -16.59
N LEU A 185 2.49 1.07 -16.60
CA LEU A 185 2.14 0.33 -17.81
C LEU A 185 0.81 0.80 -18.39
N ILE A 186 -0.23 1.01 -17.56
CA ILE A 186 -1.52 1.55 -18.03
C ILE A 186 -1.30 2.86 -18.79
N ARG A 187 -0.62 3.83 -18.16
CA ARG A 187 -0.34 5.13 -18.77
C ARG A 187 0.46 4.98 -20.07
N ARG A 188 1.52 4.22 -20.04
CA ARG A 188 2.45 4.05 -21.17
C ARG A 188 1.78 3.43 -22.39
N PHE A 189 0.97 2.39 -22.20
CA PHE A 189 0.22 1.78 -23.31
C PHE A 189 -0.90 2.68 -23.82
N HIS A 190 -1.57 3.41 -22.92
CA HIS A 190 -2.58 4.38 -23.32
C HIS A 190 -1.99 5.50 -24.19
N GLU A 191 -0.89 6.12 -23.76
CA GLU A 191 -0.22 7.20 -24.49
C GLU A 191 0.34 6.69 -25.83
N ALA A 192 0.94 5.49 -25.85
CA ALA A 192 1.44 4.88 -27.07
C ALA A 192 0.34 4.61 -28.10
N LYS A 193 -0.82 4.09 -27.64
CA LYS A 193 -2.00 3.90 -28.49
C LYS A 193 -2.49 5.22 -29.03
N ALA A 194 -2.65 6.24 -28.19
CA ALA A 194 -3.14 7.56 -28.59
C ALA A 194 -2.20 8.24 -29.60
N ALA A 195 -0.90 8.02 -29.48
CA ALA A 195 0.13 8.54 -30.39
C ALA A 195 0.37 7.65 -31.63
N GLY A 196 -0.30 6.51 -31.77
CA GLY A 196 -0.09 5.57 -32.87
C GLY A 196 1.30 4.96 -32.93
N LEU A 197 1.99 4.79 -31.78
CA LEU A 197 3.36 4.28 -31.74
C LEU A 197 3.39 2.79 -32.11
N PRO A 198 4.41 2.34 -32.89
CA PRO A 198 4.52 0.93 -33.29
C PRO A 198 5.06 0.03 -32.17
N GLU A 199 5.69 0.60 -31.13
CA GLU A 199 6.22 -0.15 -30.00
C GLU A 199 6.21 0.64 -28.70
N VAL A 200 6.20 -0.10 -27.57
CA VAL A 200 6.43 0.39 -26.22
C VAL A 200 7.65 -0.30 -25.62
N VAL A 201 8.58 0.48 -25.05
CA VAL A 201 9.74 -0.03 -24.35
C VAL A 201 9.43 -0.15 -22.87
N CYS A 202 9.49 -1.39 -22.35
CA CYS A 202 9.36 -1.70 -20.93
C CYS A 202 10.74 -1.99 -20.31
N TRP A 203 10.93 -1.63 -19.05
CA TRP A 203 12.19 -1.84 -18.34
C TRP A 203 12.35 -3.29 -17.87
N GLY A 204 13.59 -3.76 -17.82
CA GLY A 204 13.95 -5.08 -17.35
C GLY A 204 13.75 -6.17 -18.39
N THR A 205 13.56 -7.39 -17.92
CA THR A 205 13.35 -8.60 -18.76
C THR A 205 11.89 -9.03 -18.84
N GLY A 206 11.02 -8.47 -18.01
CA GLY A 206 9.63 -8.91 -17.88
C GLY A 206 9.43 -10.22 -17.10
N ARG A 207 10.50 -10.86 -16.60
CA ARG A 207 10.44 -12.18 -15.94
C ARG A 207 10.08 -12.13 -14.46
N ALA A 208 10.24 -10.98 -13.80
CA ALA A 208 9.97 -10.85 -12.38
C ALA A 208 8.49 -11.16 -12.06
N LEU A 209 8.26 -11.99 -11.04
CA LEU A 209 6.93 -12.41 -10.62
C LEU A 209 6.39 -11.48 -9.53
N ARG A 210 5.15 -11.06 -9.68
CA ARG A 210 4.48 -10.16 -8.72
C ARG A 210 3.04 -10.60 -8.47
N GLU A 211 2.62 -10.35 -7.28
CA GLU A 211 1.24 -10.44 -6.81
C GLU A 211 0.63 -9.04 -6.78
N PHE A 212 -0.64 -8.90 -7.18
CA PHE A 212 -1.35 -7.61 -7.19
C PHE A 212 -2.70 -7.74 -6.49
N LEU A 213 -3.02 -6.80 -5.61
CA LEU A 213 -4.27 -6.73 -4.88
C LEU A 213 -4.99 -5.42 -5.17
N TYR A 214 -6.28 -5.50 -5.50
CA TYR A 214 -7.10 -4.32 -5.71
C TYR A 214 -7.34 -3.55 -4.41
N ALA A 215 -7.29 -2.23 -4.46
CA ALA A 215 -7.33 -1.37 -3.28
C ALA A 215 -8.61 -1.52 -2.44
N ASP A 216 -9.75 -1.82 -3.07
CA ASP A 216 -11.01 -2.00 -2.32
C ASP A 216 -11.03 -3.35 -1.57
N ASP A 217 -10.39 -4.40 -2.10
CA ASP A 217 -10.17 -5.66 -1.36
C ASP A 217 -9.23 -5.44 -0.16
N LEU A 218 -8.16 -4.64 -0.33
CA LEU A 218 -7.34 -4.25 0.82
C LEU A 218 -8.18 -3.57 1.89
N ALA A 219 -9.04 -2.61 1.52
CA ALA A 219 -9.88 -1.90 2.46
C ALA A 219 -10.84 -2.84 3.20
N GLU A 220 -11.46 -3.79 2.50
CA GLU A 220 -12.29 -4.83 3.12
C GLU A 220 -11.50 -5.69 4.11
N ALA A 221 -10.28 -6.13 3.73
CA ALA A 221 -9.39 -6.87 4.62
C ALA A 221 -9.04 -6.07 5.88
N CYS A 222 -8.71 -4.78 5.73
CA CYS A 222 -8.42 -3.89 6.85
C CYS A 222 -9.62 -3.76 7.80
N LEU A 223 -10.83 -3.56 7.27
CA LEU A 223 -12.05 -3.48 8.07
C LEU A 223 -12.38 -4.81 8.76
N PHE A 224 -12.15 -5.93 8.08
CA PHE A 224 -12.30 -7.26 8.64
C PHE A 224 -11.33 -7.47 9.81
N LEU A 225 -10.04 -7.22 9.63
CA LEU A 225 -9.02 -7.40 10.66
C LEU A 225 -9.20 -6.45 11.86
N MET A 226 -9.68 -5.24 11.62
CA MET A 226 -10.04 -4.32 12.71
C MET A 226 -11.15 -4.87 13.62
N ARG A 227 -11.96 -5.81 13.16
CA ARG A 227 -13.04 -6.44 13.93
C ARG A 227 -12.67 -7.79 14.52
N SER A 228 -11.88 -8.58 13.79
CA SER A 228 -11.67 -10.01 14.06
C SER A 228 -10.27 -10.37 14.55
N TYR A 229 -9.28 -9.49 14.42
CA TYR A 229 -7.90 -9.78 14.78
C TYR A 229 -7.40 -8.85 15.88
N SER A 230 -6.78 -9.41 16.89
CA SER A 230 -6.13 -8.70 18.01
C SER A 230 -4.86 -9.46 18.42
N GLY A 231 -3.88 -9.52 17.50
CA GLY A 231 -2.61 -10.21 17.69
C GLY A 231 -1.42 -9.28 17.59
N GLU A 232 -0.27 -9.76 18.04
CA GLU A 232 1.02 -9.07 17.94
C GLU A 232 1.66 -9.24 16.57
N GLU A 233 1.53 -10.45 16.01
CA GLU A 233 2.11 -10.77 14.71
C GLU A 233 1.45 -9.95 13.58
N PRO A 234 2.21 -9.47 12.62
CA PRO A 234 1.62 -8.84 11.44
C PRO A 234 0.83 -9.86 10.62
N VAL A 235 -0.12 -9.38 9.82
CA VAL A 235 -0.91 -10.24 8.91
C VAL A 235 -0.65 -9.83 7.47
N ASN A 236 -0.20 -10.76 6.66
CA ASN A 236 -0.05 -10.58 5.22
C ASN A 236 -1.41 -10.48 4.54
N ILE A 237 -1.55 -9.54 3.60
CA ILE A 237 -2.77 -9.35 2.79
C ILE A 237 -2.42 -9.41 1.31
N GLY A 238 -2.98 -10.36 0.59
CA GLY A 238 -2.75 -10.59 -0.83
C GLY A 238 -3.85 -11.43 -1.47
N THR A 239 -3.60 -11.87 -2.69
CA THR A 239 -4.51 -12.75 -3.47
C THR A 239 -4.06 -14.20 -3.45
N GLY A 240 -2.75 -14.44 -3.27
CA GLY A 240 -2.11 -15.75 -3.44
C GLY A 240 -1.83 -16.08 -4.92
N GLU A 241 -2.09 -15.16 -5.84
CA GLU A 241 -1.87 -15.32 -7.27
C GLU A 241 -0.73 -14.41 -7.75
N GLU A 242 0.17 -14.95 -8.54
CA GLU A 242 1.27 -14.19 -9.11
C GLU A 242 1.30 -14.34 -10.64
N LEU A 243 1.84 -13.31 -11.29
CA LEU A 243 2.14 -13.34 -12.71
C LEU A 243 3.45 -12.60 -12.99
N SER A 244 4.04 -12.87 -14.16
CA SER A 244 5.22 -12.13 -14.59
C SER A 244 4.84 -10.70 -15.01
N ILE A 245 5.80 -9.79 -14.94
CA ILE A 245 5.61 -8.42 -15.46
C ILE A 245 5.35 -8.44 -16.97
N GLY A 246 5.86 -9.45 -17.68
CA GLY A 246 5.57 -9.67 -19.09
C GLY A 246 4.07 -9.96 -19.34
N GLU A 247 3.53 -10.95 -18.64
CA GLU A 247 2.10 -11.28 -18.71
C GLU A 247 1.21 -10.10 -18.29
N LEU A 248 1.60 -9.35 -17.26
CA LEU A 248 0.92 -8.13 -16.86
C LEU A 248 0.92 -7.09 -18.00
N ALA A 249 2.06 -6.88 -18.65
CA ALA A 249 2.19 -5.92 -19.75
C ALA A 249 1.29 -6.32 -20.93
N GLU A 250 1.26 -7.61 -21.28
CA GLU A 250 0.37 -8.13 -22.34
C GLU A 250 -1.11 -7.95 -22.01
N LYS A 251 -1.53 -8.28 -20.76
CA LYS A 251 -2.91 -8.06 -20.29
C LYS A 251 -3.30 -6.58 -20.39
N ILE A 252 -2.44 -5.66 -19.92
CA ILE A 252 -2.71 -4.23 -19.96
C ILE A 252 -2.73 -3.70 -21.40
N ALA A 253 -1.78 -4.11 -22.26
CA ALA A 253 -1.76 -3.74 -23.68
C ALA A 253 -3.05 -4.16 -24.38
N HIS A 254 -3.51 -5.39 -24.15
CA HIS A 254 -4.77 -5.91 -24.69
C HIS A 254 -5.98 -5.11 -24.19
N MET A 255 -6.08 -4.89 -22.87
CA MET A 255 -7.17 -4.13 -22.24
C MET A 255 -7.25 -2.70 -22.78
N VAL A 256 -6.12 -2.02 -22.91
CA VAL A 256 -6.04 -0.65 -23.47
C VAL A 256 -6.34 -0.64 -24.97
N GLY A 257 -6.15 -1.77 -25.66
CA GLY A 257 -6.25 -1.90 -27.13
C GLY A 257 -5.03 -1.37 -27.86
N PHE A 258 -3.83 -1.53 -27.28
CA PHE A 258 -2.58 -1.25 -27.95
C PHE A 258 -2.16 -2.44 -28.81
N GLY A 259 -2.08 -2.23 -30.12
CA GLY A 259 -1.74 -3.27 -31.11
C GLY A 259 -0.27 -3.31 -31.54
N GLY A 260 0.59 -2.49 -30.94
CA GLY A 260 2.02 -2.43 -31.25
C GLY A 260 2.83 -3.51 -30.50
N ARG A 261 4.15 -3.49 -30.69
CA ARG A 261 5.06 -4.46 -30.09
C ARG A 261 5.53 -4.00 -28.70
N ILE A 262 5.66 -4.95 -27.75
CA ILE A 262 6.33 -4.75 -26.46
C ILE A 262 7.79 -5.11 -26.61
N ARG A 263 8.71 -4.18 -26.29
CA ARG A 263 10.14 -4.41 -26.29
C ARG A 263 10.71 -4.22 -24.88
N TRP A 264 11.57 -5.13 -24.46
CA TRP A 264 12.18 -5.09 -23.14
C TRP A 264 13.58 -4.48 -23.20
N ASP A 265 13.87 -3.55 -22.29
CA ASP A 265 15.19 -2.96 -22.07
C ASP A 265 15.88 -3.63 -20.87
N SER A 266 16.61 -4.70 -21.14
CA SER A 266 17.34 -5.47 -20.13
C SER A 266 18.54 -4.74 -19.50
N SER A 267 18.88 -3.53 -19.96
CA SER A 267 19.85 -2.66 -19.27
C SER A 267 19.30 -2.07 -17.97
N LYS A 268 17.99 -2.12 -17.78
CA LYS A 268 17.31 -1.65 -16.57
C LYS A 268 17.07 -2.82 -15.61
N PRO A 269 17.10 -2.57 -14.28
CA PRO A 269 16.93 -3.63 -13.29
C PRO A 269 15.50 -4.19 -13.25
N ASP A 270 15.37 -5.50 -12.99
CA ASP A 270 14.08 -6.17 -12.75
C ASP A 270 13.57 -6.00 -11.30
N GLY A 271 14.42 -5.59 -10.37
CA GLY A 271 14.15 -5.61 -8.94
C GLY A 271 14.21 -7.03 -8.35
N THR A 272 13.47 -7.29 -7.26
CA THR A 272 13.39 -8.62 -6.64
C THR A 272 12.77 -9.63 -7.61
N PRO A 273 13.35 -10.84 -7.78
CA PRO A 273 12.87 -11.81 -8.79
C PRO A 273 11.44 -12.29 -8.56
N ARG A 274 11.04 -12.51 -7.30
CA ARG A 274 9.70 -12.99 -6.94
C ARG A 274 9.22 -12.33 -5.64
N LYS A 275 7.94 -11.96 -5.59
CA LYS A 275 7.25 -11.44 -4.40
C LYS A 275 5.84 -12.01 -4.33
N LEU A 276 5.67 -13.07 -3.56
CA LEU A 276 4.39 -13.69 -3.23
C LEU A 276 4.27 -13.80 -1.72
N LEU A 277 3.16 -13.39 -1.14
CA LEU A 277 2.92 -13.48 0.30
C LEU A 277 2.34 -14.84 0.70
N ASP A 278 2.76 -15.37 1.84
CA ASP A 278 2.08 -16.48 2.51
C ASP A 278 0.83 -15.91 3.20
N LEU A 279 -0.34 -16.43 2.84
CA LEU A 279 -1.64 -15.96 3.31
C LEU A 279 -2.28 -16.92 4.31
N THR A 280 -1.51 -17.88 4.84
CA THR A 280 -2.03 -18.90 5.77
C THR A 280 -2.73 -18.26 6.96
N SER A 281 -2.12 -17.25 7.57
CA SER A 281 -2.70 -16.53 8.72
C SER A 281 -4.02 -15.85 8.36
N LEU A 282 -4.07 -15.14 7.22
CA LEU A 282 -5.26 -14.43 6.76
C LEU A 282 -6.41 -15.39 6.42
N HIS A 283 -6.09 -16.49 5.73
CA HIS A 283 -7.09 -17.52 5.37
C HIS A 283 -7.63 -18.23 6.60
N ALA A 284 -6.80 -18.49 7.60
CA ALA A 284 -7.25 -19.08 8.87
C ALA A 284 -8.23 -18.17 9.64
N LEU A 285 -8.09 -16.84 9.49
CA LEU A 285 -9.05 -15.88 10.01
C LEU A 285 -10.37 -15.82 9.20
N GLY A 286 -10.40 -16.39 7.99
CA GLY A 286 -11.61 -16.49 7.16
C GLY A 286 -11.78 -15.43 6.09
N TRP A 287 -10.72 -14.67 5.74
CA TRP A 287 -10.79 -13.67 4.68
C TRP A 287 -10.01 -14.10 3.42
N LYS A 288 -10.54 -13.74 2.25
CA LYS A 288 -9.89 -13.91 0.94
C LYS A 288 -10.24 -12.73 0.03
N ALA A 289 -9.32 -12.37 -0.86
CA ALA A 289 -9.55 -11.39 -1.93
C ALA A 289 -10.69 -11.87 -2.86
N ARG A 290 -11.44 -10.93 -3.41
CA ARG A 290 -12.61 -11.20 -4.27
C ARG A 290 -12.47 -10.66 -5.67
N ILE A 291 -11.72 -9.57 -5.85
CA ILE A 291 -11.54 -8.89 -7.13
C ILE A 291 -10.31 -9.48 -7.81
N SER A 292 -10.53 -10.25 -8.87
CA SER A 292 -9.43 -10.77 -9.69
C SER A 292 -8.70 -9.65 -10.44
N LEU A 293 -7.49 -9.92 -10.92
CA LEU A 293 -6.74 -8.96 -11.72
C LEU A 293 -7.50 -8.58 -13.00
N ASP A 294 -8.18 -9.54 -13.63
CA ASP A 294 -8.94 -9.30 -14.87
C ASP A 294 -10.19 -8.42 -14.65
N GLU A 295 -10.78 -8.44 -13.45
CA GLU A 295 -11.86 -7.52 -13.06
C GLU A 295 -11.32 -6.16 -12.61
N GLY A 296 -10.23 -6.12 -11.90
CA GLY A 296 -9.65 -4.89 -11.34
C GLY A 296 -8.96 -4.01 -12.37
N LEU A 297 -8.31 -4.59 -13.39
CA LEU A 297 -7.61 -3.81 -14.42
C LEU A 297 -8.51 -2.83 -15.18
N PRO A 298 -9.72 -3.24 -15.69
CA PRO A 298 -10.64 -2.30 -16.32
C PRO A 298 -11.10 -1.17 -15.38
N LEU A 299 -11.29 -1.45 -14.07
CA LEU A 299 -11.66 -0.45 -13.09
C LEU A 299 -10.53 0.57 -12.88
N ALA A 300 -9.28 0.10 -12.76
CA ALA A 300 -8.10 0.96 -12.66
C ALA A 300 -7.91 1.82 -13.93
N TYR A 301 -8.14 1.24 -15.11
CA TYR A 301 -8.05 1.99 -16.36
C TYR A 301 -9.17 3.05 -16.49
N ALA A 302 -10.38 2.73 -16.05
CA ALA A 302 -11.47 3.71 -15.99
C ALA A 302 -11.16 4.88 -15.03
N ASP A 303 -10.53 4.59 -13.88
CA ASP A 303 -10.04 5.65 -12.94
C ASP A 303 -8.96 6.51 -13.60
N PHE A 304 -8.03 5.92 -14.35
CA PHE A 304 -7.02 6.67 -15.11
C PHE A 304 -7.65 7.62 -16.14
N LEU A 305 -8.66 7.14 -16.88
CA LEU A 305 -9.32 7.93 -17.92
C LEU A 305 -10.18 9.07 -17.35
N ASN A 306 -10.84 8.86 -16.23
CA ASN A 306 -11.84 9.77 -15.66
C ASN A 306 -11.40 10.48 -14.39
N GLY A 307 -10.25 10.11 -13.82
CA GLY A 307 -9.75 10.65 -12.57
C GLY A 307 -9.27 12.10 -12.68
N PRO A 308 -9.46 12.91 -11.63
CA PRO A 308 -9.07 14.32 -11.63
C PRO A 308 -7.54 14.45 -11.62
N GLY A 309 -6.90 14.59 -12.78
CA GLY A 309 -5.53 15.09 -12.92
C GLY A 309 -4.41 14.39 -12.14
N ARG A 310 -4.59 13.11 -11.73
CA ARG A 310 -3.57 12.35 -10.99
C ARG A 310 -2.38 11.94 -11.86
N ALA A 311 -2.45 12.20 -13.14
CA ALA A 311 -1.34 12.00 -14.08
C ALA A 311 -0.10 12.85 -13.74
N GLU A 312 -0.25 13.89 -12.92
CA GLU A 312 0.80 14.86 -12.60
C GLU A 312 1.26 14.82 -11.11
N ARG A 313 0.73 13.91 -10.29
CA ARG A 313 1.11 13.76 -8.87
C ARG A 313 2.11 12.65 -8.67
#